data_2238f0e3290d2731c7c59912f013cded
#
_entry.id   2238f0e3290d2731c7c59912f013cded
#
_cell.length_a   1.000
_cell.length_b   1.000
_cell.length_c   1.000
_cell.angle_alpha   90.00
_cell.angle_beta   90.00
_cell.angle_gamma   90.00
#
_symmetry.space_group_name_H-M   'P 1'
#
loop_
_entity.id
_entity.type
_entity.pdbx_description
1 polymer ?
#
loop_
_entity_poly.entity_id
_entity_poly.type
_entity_poly.pdbx_seq_one_letter_code
_entity_poly.pdbx_strand_id
1 'polypeptide(L)'
;MGKISPVSIKYNINAEIRLSGLAERPDVIGAVFGQTEGLLGDDLELRELQKSGKIGRIEVTLTKKDRKTFGTIIIPSSMGKSETALVGAAIETIDRVGPSESKIRVKSIKDVRQSKRDYVMKRAKVLLRELIESQPDVKEMKLEVSEDVRIGDVEHYGDDKLPGGPDFDTSDDVIIVEGRADVVNLLRYGIKNTVALNGAKLPRSLPDLVKGKNITL
;
A
#
# COMPACT_ATOMS: atom_id res chain seq x y z
N MET A 1 -37.59 1.37 20.74
CA MET A 1 -36.35 2.13 20.94
C MET A 1 -35.43 1.88 19.75
N GLY A 2 -35.38 2.81 18.81
CA GLY A 2 -34.47 2.70 17.64
C GLY A 2 -33.03 2.77 18.10
N LYS A 3 -32.21 1.75 17.77
CA LYS A 3 -30.76 1.80 17.91
C LYS A 3 -30.25 2.92 17.00
N ILE A 4 -29.84 4.05 17.60
CA ILE A 4 -29.09 5.07 16.90
C ILE A 4 -27.78 4.39 16.46
N SER A 5 -27.55 4.25 15.15
CA SER A 5 -26.29 3.76 14.62
C SER A 5 -25.16 4.64 15.19
N PRO A 6 -24.07 4.06 15.70
CA PRO A 6 -22.98 4.86 16.24
C PRO A 6 -22.43 5.76 15.13
N VAL A 7 -22.68 7.06 15.27
CA VAL A 7 -22.17 8.06 14.33
C VAL A 7 -20.64 8.00 14.35
N SER A 8 -20.05 7.72 13.21
CA SER A 8 -18.59 7.54 13.11
C SER A 8 -17.88 8.86 13.43
N ILE A 9 -17.12 8.89 14.51
CA ILE A 9 -16.28 10.03 14.88
C ILE A 9 -15.24 10.28 13.75
N LYS A 10 -15.14 11.54 13.36
CA LYS A 10 -14.21 12.00 12.30
C LYS A 10 -13.04 12.76 12.88
N TYR A 11 -13.29 13.57 13.92
CA TYR A 11 -12.28 14.45 14.51
C TYR A 11 -12.28 14.34 16.04
N ASN A 12 -11.12 14.58 16.64
CA ASN A 12 -10.98 14.83 18.06
C ASN A 12 -10.45 16.25 18.27
N ILE A 13 -11.21 17.08 18.98
CA ILE A 13 -10.74 18.37 19.47
C ILE A 13 -9.95 18.09 20.75
N ASN A 14 -8.66 18.42 20.77
CA ASN A 14 -7.80 18.25 21.94
C ASN A 14 -7.47 19.63 22.50
N ALA A 15 -7.91 19.90 23.72
CA ALA A 15 -7.67 21.15 24.42
C ALA A 15 -6.94 20.92 25.74
N GLU A 16 -6.12 21.88 26.15
CA GLU A 16 -5.57 21.99 27.50
C GLU A 16 -6.42 22.90 28.32
N ILE A 17 -6.60 22.57 29.60
CA ILE A 17 -7.26 23.39 30.57
C ILE A 17 -6.31 23.70 31.75
N ARG A 18 -6.36 24.94 32.24
CA ARG A 18 -5.66 25.40 33.43
C ARG A 18 -6.65 26.16 34.29
N LEU A 19 -6.72 25.79 35.57
CA LEU A 19 -7.61 26.42 36.56
C LEU A 19 -6.79 27.00 37.72
N SER A 20 -7.19 28.19 38.16
CA SER A 20 -6.57 28.85 39.33
C SER A 20 -6.84 28.16 40.68
N GLY A 21 -7.82 27.24 40.70
CA GLY A 21 -8.23 26.49 41.88
C GLY A 21 -8.39 25.00 41.61
N LEU A 22 -9.02 24.33 42.61
CA LEU A 22 -9.33 22.90 42.51
C LEU A 22 -10.67 22.70 41.82
N ALA A 23 -10.75 21.75 40.93
CA ALA A 23 -11.98 21.33 40.25
C ALA A 23 -11.97 19.84 39.99
N GLU A 24 -13.15 19.27 39.81
CA GLU A 24 -13.38 17.89 39.40
C GLU A 24 -13.87 17.81 37.96
N ARG A 25 -13.84 16.58 37.37
CA ARG A 25 -14.30 16.36 35.99
C ARG A 25 -15.75 16.85 35.75
N PRO A 26 -16.72 16.61 36.63
CA PRO A 26 -18.09 17.10 36.42
C PRO A 26 -18.17 18.63 36.37
N ASP A 27 -17.33 19.35 37.10
CA ASP A 27 -17.32 20.83 37.10
C ASP A 27 -16.88 21.36 35.73
N VAL A 28 -15.83 20.75 35.16
CA VAL A 28 -15.33 21.10 33.81
C VAL A 28 -16.37 20.79 32.74
N ILE A 29 -16.98 19.59 32.80
CA ILE A 29 -18.03 19.19 31.83
C ILE A 29 -19.26 20.12 31.98
N GLY A 30 -19.66 20.46 33.19
CA GLY A 30 -20.75 21.40 33.44
C GLY A 30 -20.45 22.79 32.85
N ALA A 31 -19.22 23.29 33.03
CA ALA A 31 -18.80 24.57 32.45
C ALA A 31 -18.80 24.54 30.91
N VAL A 32 -18.32 23.44 30.32
CA VAL A 32 -18.32 23.25 28.83
C VAL A 32 -19.73 23.37 28.28
N PHE A 33 -20.71 22.72 28.88
CA PHE A 33 -22.10 22.81 28.42
C PHE A 33 -22.77 24.14 28.77
N GLY A 34 -22.56 24.65 30.02
CA GLY A 34 -23.25 25.83 30.49
C GLY A 34 -22.80 27.15 29.87
N GLN A 35 -21.49 27.33 29.68
CA GLN A 35 -20.96 28.58 29.14
C GLN A 35 -20.92 28.63 27.61
N THR A 36 -21.16 27.53 26.93
CA THR A 36 -21.31 27.51 25.46
C THR A 36 -22.77 27.53 25.00
N GLU A 37 -23.72 27.43 25.95
CA GLU A 37 -25.16 27.45 25.67
C GLU A 37 -25.55 28.77 25.00
N GLY A 38 -26.23 28.68 23.84
CA GLY A 38 -26.66 29.84 23.06
C GLY A 38 -25.55 30.61 22.32
N LEU A 39 -24.26 30.25 22.52
CA LEU A 39 -23.14 30.99 21.91
C LEU A 39 -23.05 30.77 20.40
N LEU A 40 -23.35 29.60 19.93
CA LEU A 40 -23.24 29.21 18.52
C LEU A 40 -24.59 29.04 17.81
N GLY A 41 -25.70 29.38 18.46
CA GLY A 41 -27.07 29.13 17.99
C GLY A 41 -27.50 27.68 18.21
N ASP A 42 -28.79 27.41 17.98
CA ASP A 42 -29.46 26.16 18.35
C ASP A 42 -28.85 24.93 17.62
N ASP A 43 -28.38 25.10 16.39
CA ASP A 43 -27.83 24.02 15.58
C ASP A 43 -26.49 23.47 16.10
N LEU A 44 -25.75 24.29 16.84
CA LEU A 44 -24.41 23.95 17.37
C LEU A 44 -24.37 23.94 18.89
N GLU A 45 -25.52 23.80 19.53
CA GLU A 45 -25.62 23.64 21.00
C GLU A 45 -25.01 22.28 21.41
N LEU A 46 -23.98 22.31 22.25
CA LEU A 46 -23.20 21.10 22.60
C LEU A 46 -24.06 20.00 23.24
N ARG A 47 -25.10 20.34 24.03
CA ARG A 47 -26.02 19.34 24.60
C ARG A 47 -26.79 18.60 23.50
N GLU A 48 -27.33 19.34 22.53
CA GLU A 48 -28.11 18.76 21.42
C GLU A 48 -27.19 17.98 20.46
N LEU A 49 -25.99 18.48 20.22
CA LEU A 49 -24.98 17.77 19.45
C LEU A 49 -24.58 16.43 20.11
N GLN A 50 -24.52 16.38 21.44
CA GLN A 50 -24.23 15.14 22.14
C GLN A 50 -25.44 14.20 22.16
N LYS A 51 -26.66 14.67 22.36
CA LYS A 51 -27.89 13.85 22.26
C LYS A 51 -28.08 13.25 20.88
N SER A 52 -27.79 14.02 19.82
CA SER A 52 -27.87 13.58 18.42
C SER A 52 -26.69 12.71 17.97
N GLY A 53 -25.66 12.54 18.82
CA GLY A 53 -24.46 11.78 18.52
C GLY A 53 -23.50 12.50 17.56
N LYS A 54 -23.73 13.79 17.24
CA LYS A 54 -22.81 14.61 16.43
C LYS A 54 -21.49 14.88 17.14
N ILE A 55 -21.51 15.00 18.48
CA ILE A 55 -20.32 14.91 19.33
C ILE A 55 -20.41 13.68 20.22
N GLY A 56 -19.26 13.08 20.51
CA GLY A 56 -19.15 11.96 21.42
C GLY A 56 -19.11 12.40 22.88
N ARG A 57 -18.88 11.43 23.78
CA ARG A 57 -18.69 11.73 25.20
C ARG A 57 -17.43 12.58 25.37
N ILE A 58 -17.58 13.70 26.07
CA ILE A 58 -16.45 14.57 26.41
C ILE A 58 -15.57 13.87 27.46
N GLU A 59 -14.32 13.73 27.18
CA GLU A 59 -13.33 13.15 28.10
C GLU A 59 -12.49 14.25 28.72
N VAL A 60 -12.38 14.22 30.05
CA VAL A 60 -11.60 15.17 30.82
C VAL A 60 -10.63 14.42 31.72
N THR A 61 -9.35 14.73 31.60
CA THR A 61 -8.29 14.23 32.48
C THR A 61 -7.69 15.40 33.23
N LEU A 62 -7.68 15.34 34.57
CA LEU A 62 -7.20 16.41 35.43
C LEU A 62 -6.07 15.94 36.32
N THR A 63 -5.10 16.83 36.54
CA THR A 63 -4.00 16.69 37.52
C THR A 63 -3.99 17.91 38.43
N LYS A 64 -3.93 17.69 39.73
CA LYS A 64 -3.89 18.73 40.75
C LYS A 64 -2.46 18.95 41.22
N LYS A 65 -1.99 20.20 41.19
CA LYS A 65 -0.67 20.59 41.66
C LYS A 65 -0.73 22.01 42.23
N ASP A 66 -0.15 22.22 43.40
CA ASP A 66 0.00 23.53 44.07
C ASP A 66 -1.30 24.34 44.09
N ARG A 67 -2.40 23.69 44.54
CA ARG A 67 -3.77 24.26 44.58
C ARG A 67 -4.32 24.73 43.25
N LYS A 68 -3.70 24.33 42.15
CA LYS A 68 -4.15 24.56 40.76
C LYS A 68 -4.52 23.23 40.10
N THR A 69 -5.38 23.30 39.11
CA THR A 69 -5.77 22.15 38.32
C THR A 69 -5.32 22.34 36.87
N PHE A 70 -4.70 21.32 36.31
CA PHE A 70 -4.28 21.25 34.90
C PHE A 70 -4.92 20.02 34.29
N GLY A 71 -5.17 20.07 33.01
CA GLY A 71 -5.73 18.89 32.38
C GLY A 71 -5.87 18.99 30.87
N THR A 72 -6.49 17.97 30.33
CA THR A 72 -6.85 17.88 28.92
C THR A 72 -8.33 17.59 28.76
N ILE A 73 -8.91 18.19 27.72
CA ILE A 73 -10.28 17.95 27.28
C ILE A 73 -10.21 17.38 25.89
N ILE A 74 -10.91 16.27 25.67
CA ILE A 74 -11.06 15.68 24.34
C ILE A 74 -12.54 15.65 23.99
N ILE A 75 -12.90 16.29 22.88
CA ILE A 75 -14.27 16.28 22.35
C ILE A 75 -14.27 15.56 21.01
N PRO A 76 -14.80 14.32 20.95
CA PRO A 76 -14.96 13.60 19.70
C PRO A 76 -16.08 14.22 18.86
N SER A 77 -15.85 14.46 17.56
CA SER A 77 -16.80 15.08 16.63
C SER A 77 -16.98 14.23 15.37
N SER A 78 -18.24 14.07 14.96
CA SER A 78 -18.62 13.47 13.67
C SER A 78 -19.01 14.52 12.62
N MET A 79 -18.99 15.80 13.00
CA MET A 79 -19.38 16.93 12.17
C MET A 79 -18.36 17.25 11.06
N GLY A 80 -18.65 18.25 10.24
CA GLY A 80 -17.72 18.82 9.26
C GLY A 80 -16.54 19.56 9.92
N LYS A 81 -15.53 19.93 9.14
CA LYS A 81 -14.34 20.64 9.62
C LYS A 81 -14.69 21.99 10.23
N SER A 82 -15.54 22.77 9.55
CA SER A 82 -15.94 24.11 9.98
C SER A 82 -16.72 24.10 11.29
N GLU A 83 -17.73 23.22 11.40
CA GLU A 83 -18.53 23.04 12.62
C GLU A 83 -17.66 22.57 13.80
N THR A 84 -16.75 21.62 13.53
CA THR A 84 -15.82 21.14 14.56
C THR A 84 -14.86 22.24 15.04
N ALA A 85 -14.40 23.10 14.12
CA ALA A 85 -13.55 24.25 14.47
C ALA A 85 -14.32 25.31 15.30
N LEU A 86 -15.59 25.57 14.96
CA LEU A 86 -16.45 26.48 15.72
C LEU A 86 -16.65 25.99 17.16
N VAL A 87 -16.93 24.69 17.34
CA VAL A 87 -17.03 24.08 18.69
C VAL A 87 -15.70 24.21 19.43
N GLY A 88 -14.57 23.97 18.74
CA GLY A 88 -13.25 24.17 19.32
C GLY A 88 -13.00 25.60 19.78
N ALA A 89 -13.39 26.60 18.99
CA ALA A 89 -13.27 27.99 19.38
C ALA A 89 -14.20 28.37 20.54
N ALA A 90 -15.43 27.83 20.55
CA ALA A 90 -16.40 28.10 21.63
C ALA A 90 -15.90 27.64 22.98
N ILE A 91 -15.26 26.48 23.09
CA ILE A 91 -14.74 26.03 24.40
C ILE A 91 -13.55 26.86 24.87
N GLU A 92 -12.85 27.61 24.02
CA GLU A 92 -11.80 28.55 24.48
C GLU A 92 -12.33 29.79 25.13
N THR A 93 -13.62 30.11 24.98
CA THR A 93 -14.27 31.25 25.63
C THR A 93 -14.65 31.00 27.12
N ILE A 94 -14.52 29.74 27.56
CA ILE A 94 -14.86 29.37 28.95
C ILE A 94 -13.82 29.95 29.87
N ASP A 95 -14.23 30.94 30.67
CA ASP A 95 -13.37 31.71 31.57
C ASP A 95 -13.48 31.24 33.04
N ARG A 96 -14.48 30.43 33.40
CA ARG A 96 -14.72 29.95 34.76
C ARG A 96 -15.10 28.47 34.80
N VAL A 97 -14.64 27.77 35.83
CA VAL A 97 -15.10 26.43 36.21
C VAL A 97 -15.37 26.42 37.70
N GLY A 98 -16.66 26.41 38.06
CA GLY A 98 -17.08 26.64 39.43
C GLY A 98 -16.57 27.98 39.95
N PRO A 99 -15.93 28.05 41.14
CA PRO A 99 -15.36 29.28 41.65
C PRO A 99 -14.01 29.67 41.05
N SER A 100 -13.40 28.83 40.24
CA SER A 100 -12.03 28.99 39.71
C SER A 100 -12.01 29.64 38.35
N GLU A 101 -11.09 30.58 38.13
CA GLU A 101 -10.78 31.08 36.79
C GLU A 101 -10.20 29.96 35.94
N SER A 102 -10.62 29.96 34.68
CA SER A 102 -10.26 28.94 33.67
C SER A 102 -9.54 29.56 32.48
N LYS A 103 -8.61 28.81 31.95
CA LYS A 103 -8.01 29.10 30.62
C LYS A 103 -7.96 27.81 29.83
N ILE A 104 -8.76 27.76 28.77
CA ILE A 104 -8.80 26.64 27.85
C ILE A 104 -8.15 27.04 26.54
N ARG A 105 -7.33 26.14 25.95
CA ARG A 105 -6.67 26.33 24.69
C ARG A 105 -6.71 25.06 23.85
N VAL A 106 -7.27 25.14 22.67
CA VAL A 106 -7.25 24.03 21.70
C VAL A 106 -5.84 23.86 21.16
N LYS A 107 -5.26 22.70 21.38
CA LYS A 107 -3.92 22.36 20.87
C LYS A 107 -3.96 21.80 19.47
N SER A 108 -4.97 21.01 19.17
CA SER A 108 -5.12 20.41 17.85
C SER A 108 -6.52 19.86 17.63
N ILE A 109 -6.94 19.85 16.37
CA ILE A 109 -8.09 19.09 15.89
C ILE A 109 -7.53 18.00 14.97
N LYS A 110 -7.62 16.73 15.42
CA LYS A 110 -7.04 15.59 14.70
C LYS A 110 -8.12 14.79 13.98
N ASP A 111 -7.92 14.49 12.70
CA ASP A 111 -8.76 13.53 11.99
C ASP A 111 -8.39 12.10 12.43
N VAL A 112 -9.29 11.45 13.15
CA VAL A 112 -9.07 10.08 13.68
C VAL A 112 -8.97 9.02 12.58
N ARG A 113 -9.36 9.36 11.36
CA ARG A 113 -9.28 8.48 10.19
C ARG A 113 -7.95 8.59 9.48
N GLN A 114 -7.12 9.59 9.82
CA GLN A 114 -5.83 9.85 9.16
C GLN A 114 -4.93 8.62 9.20
N SER A 115 -4.74 8.06 10.40
CA SER A 115 -3.90 6.86 10.56
C SER A 115 -4.42 5.64 9.80
N LYS A 116 -5.76 5.49 9.71
CA LYS A 116 -6.37 4.41 8.91
C LYS A 116 -6.16 4.63 7.42
N ARG A 117 -6.26 5.87 6.94
CA ARG A 117 -5.99 6.23 5.53
C ARG A 117 -4.52 5.98 5.17
N ASP A 118 -3.61 6.37 6.05
CA ASP A 118 -2.18 6.15 5.85
C ASP A 118 -1.85 4.64 5.78
N TYR A 119 -2.49 3.84 6.64
CA TYR A 119 -2.39 2.39 6.58
C TYR A 119 -2.95 1.83 5.26
N VAL A 120 -4.15 2.26 4.84
CA VAL A 120 -4.77 1.82 3.57
C VAL A 120 -3.86 2.14 2.39
N MET A 121 -3.30 3.36 2.33
CA MET A 121 -2.39 3.76 1.26
C MET A 121 -1.11 2.93 1.23
N LYS A 122 -0.52 2.65 2.40
CA LYS A 122 0.67 1.79 2.50
C LYS A 122 0.35 0.36 2.06
N ARG A 123 -0.76 -0.20 2.55
CA ARG A 123 -1.15 -1.59 2.21
C ARG A 123 -1.52 -1.72 0.74
N ALA A 124 -2.23 -0.75 0.16
CA ALA A 124 -2.58 -0.75 -1.26
C ALA A 124 -1.33 -0.78 -2.15
N LYS A 125 -0.27 -0.03 -1.80
CA LYS A 125 1.00 -0.08 -2.53
C LYS A 125 1.68 -1.46 -2.47
N VAL A 126 1.60 -2.13 -1.32
CA VAL A 126 2.15 -3.49 -1.18
C VAL A 126 1.35 -4.47 -2.03
N LEU A 127 0.02 -4.44 -1.91
CA LEU A 127 -0.86 -5.32 -2.69
C LEU A 127 -0.72 -5.11 -4.20
N LEU A 128 -0.53 -3.86 -4.64
CA LEU A 128 -0.30 -3.56 -6.05
C LEU A 128 1.03 -4.15 -6.53
N ARG A 129 2.10 -4.09 -5.74
CA ARG A 129 3.38 -4.74 -6.08
C ARG A 129 3.22 -6.24 -6.17
N GLU A 130 2.62 -6.87 -5.16
CA GLU A 130 2.32 -8.31 -5.17
C GLU A 130 1.52 -8.73 -6.42
N LEU A 131 0.55 -7.89 -6.83
CA LEU A 131 -0.26 -8.15 -8.02
C LEU A 131 0.56 -8.04 -9.32
N ILE A 132 1.44 -7.03 -9.42
CA ILE A 132 2.32 -6.85 -10.58
C ILE A 132 3.35 -7.99 -10.65
N GLU A 133 3.96 -8.36 -9.53
CA GLU A 133 4.95 -9.45 -9.44
C GLU A 133 4.33 -10.83 -9.68
N SER A 134 3.04 -11.02 -9.39
CA SER A 134 2.32 -12.28 -9.62
C SER A 134 1.83 -12.45 -11.06
N GLN A 135 1.86 -11.42 -11.88
CA GLN A 135 1.54 -11.54 -13.30
C GLN A 135 2.83 -11.92 -14.04
N PRO A 136 2.90 -13.13 -14.66
CA PRO A 136 4.01 -13.44 -15.55
C PRO A 136 4.05 -12.36 -16.64
N ASP A 137 5.22 -11.77 -16.88
CA ASP A 137 5.38 -10.80 -17.95
C ASP A 137 4.92 -11.45 -19.25
N VAL A 138 3.99 -10.81 -19.96
CA VAL A 138 3.50 -11.30 -21.26
C VAL A 138 4.67 -11.49 -22.24
N LYS A 139 5.78 -10.79 -22.05
CA LYS A 139 7.03 -11.01 -22.78
C LYS A 139 7.72 -12.30 -22.39
N GLU A 140 7.76 -12.64 -21.09
CA GLU A 140 8.32 -13.92 -20.62
C GLU A 140 7.45 -15.09 -21.09
N MET A 141 6.11 -14.98 -21.00
CA MET A 141 5.20 -15.99 -21.55
C MET A 141 5.38 -16.16 -23.07
N LYS A 142 5.56 -15.07 -23.84
CA LYS A 142 5.84 -15.15 -25.27
C LYS A 142 7.20 -15.76 -25.57
N LEU A 143 8.21 -15.51 -24.74
CA LEU A 143 9.53 -16.11 -24.86
C LEU A 143 9.45 -17.62 -24.56
N GLU A 144 8.81 -18.01 -23.47
CA GLU A 144 8.63 -19.40 -23.07
C GLU A 144 7.89 -20.23 -24.13
N VAL A 145 6.74 -19.72 -24.63
CA VAL A 145 6.00 -20.36 -25.73
C VAL A 145 6.82 -20.40 -27.03
N SER A 146 7.60 -19.35 -27.33
CA SER A 146 8.45 -19.33 -28.53
C SER A 146 9.68 -20.25 -28.40
N GLU A 147 10.18 -20.47 -27.17
CA GLU A 147 11.26 -21.43 -26.89
C GLU A 147 10.79 -22.87 -27.05
N ASP A 148 9.63 -23.23 -26.52
CA ASP A 148 9.06 -24.58 -26.68
C ASP A 148 8.79 -24.95 -28.13
N VAL A 149 8.32 -24.00 -28.94
CA VAL A 149 8.13 -24.21 -30.39
C VAL A 149 9.46 -24.38 -31.12
N ARG A 150 10.52 -23.66 -30.76
CA ARG A 150 11.85 -23.72 -31.39
C ARG A 150 12.66 -24.94 -30.96
N ILE A 151 12.44 -25.48 -29.75
CA ILE A 151 13.04 -26.77 -29.33
C ILE A 151 12.52 -27.92 -30.18
N GLY A 152 11.30 -27.82 -30.75
CA GLY A 152 10.74 -28.76 -31.69
C GLY A 152 11.44 -28.78 -33.04
N ASP A 153 12.25 -27.75 -33.39
CA ASP A 153 12.97 -27.65 -34.66
C ASP A 153 14.35 -28.37 -34.65
N VAL A 154 14.72 -29.03 -33.55
CA VAL A 154 15.98 -29.81 -33.50
C VAL A 154 15.78 -31.17 -34.11
N GLU A 155 16.46 -31.42 -35.21
CA GLU A 155 16.50 -32.70 -35.93
C GLU A 155 17.74 -33.52 -35.54
N HIS A 156 17.80 -34.80 -35.98
CA HIS A 156 18.92 -35.70 -35.67
C HIS A 156 19.49 -36.28 -36.97
N TYR A 157 20.81 -36.12 -37.16
CA TYR A 157 21.49 -36.45 -38.37
C TYR A 157 22.53 -37.55 -38.20
N GLY A 158 22.63 -38.41 -39.23
CA GLY A 158 23.57 -39.53 -39.28
C GLY A 158 23.31 -40.65 -38.27
N ASP A 159 24.14 -41.70 -38.34
CA ASP A 159 24.06 -42.87 -37.46
C ASP A 159 24.34 -42.50 -35.99
N ASP A 160 25.14 -41.47 -35.74
CA ASP A 160 25.46 -40.96 -34.42
C ASP A 160 24.33 -40.08 -33.81
N LYS A 161 23.22 -39.86 -34.55
CA LYS A 161 22.05 -39.01 -34.15
C LYS A 161 22.48 -37.63 -33.67
N LEU A 162 23.29 -36.95 -34.45
CA LEU A 162 23.80 -35.62 -34.10
C LEU A 162 22.68 -34.59 -34.12
N PRO A 163 22.43 -33.83 -33.01
CA PRO A 163 21.41 -32.82 -32.99
C PRO A 163 21.82 -31.65 -33.90
N GLY A 164 20.89 -31.20 -34.74
CA GLY A 164 21.12 -30.09 -35.69
C GLY A 164 19.84 -29.35 -35.99
N GLY A 165 19.97 -28.26 -36.73
CA GLY A 165 18.85 -27.47 -37.20
C GLY A 165 18.28 -28.01 -38.52
N PRO A 166 17.01 -27.66 -38.87
CA PRO A 166 16.29 -28.22 -39.99
C PRO A 166 16.93 -27.92 -41.39
N ASP A 167 17.75 -26.88 -41.48
CA ASP A 167 18.40 -26.51 -42.78
C ASP A 167 19.80 -27.10 -42.91
N PHE A 168 20.24 -27.97 -41.99
CA PHE A 168 21.59 -28.56 -42.00
C PHE A 168 21.87 -29.35 -43.30
N ASP A 169 20.95 -30.18 -43.75
CA ASP A 169 21.13 -31.01 -44.94
C ASP A 169 21.06 -30.19 -46.24
N THR A 170 20.25 -29.15 -46.27
CA THR A 170 19.96 -28.37 -47.48
C THR A 170 20.90 -27.20 -47.71
N SER A 171 21.64 -26.76 -46.66
CA SER A 171 22.57 -25.62 -46.75
C SER A 171 23.96 -26.02 -47.20
N ASP A 172 24.57 -25.20 -48.08
CA ASP A 172 25.97 -25.33 -48.46
C ASP A 172 26.95 -24.85 -47.40
N ASP A 173 26.48 -23.95 -46.49
CA ASP A 173 27.24 -23.45 -45.35
C ASP A 173 26.69 -24.08 -44.05
N VAL A 174 27.60 -24.63 -43.24
CA VAL A 174 27.22 -25.32 -42.00
C VAL A 174 28.03 -24.82 -40.81
N ILE A 175 27.36 -24.65 -39.71
CA ILE A 175 27.99 -24.30 -38.43
C ILE A 175 28.03 -25.53 -37.54
N ILE A 176 29.24 -25.93 -37.14
CA ILE A 176 29.44 -27.05 -36.23
C ILE A 176 29.68 -26.49 -34.82
N VAL A 177 28.94 -27.00 -33.86
CA VAL A 177 29.01 -26.58 -32.44
C VAL A 177 29.28 -27.76 -31.51
N GLU A 178 29.67 -27.52 -30.28
CA GLU A 178 30.05 -28.56 -29.34
C GLU A 178 28.84 -29.39 -28.86
N GLY A 179 27.72 -28.74 -28.54
CA GLY A 179 26.60 -29.40 -27.89
C GLY A 179 25.21 -29.01 -28.38
N ARG A 180 24.22 -29.83 -28.01
CA ARG A 180 22.82 -29.58 -28.33
C ARG A 180 22.33 -28.20 -27.84
N ALA A 181 22.83 -27.71 -26.69
CA ALA A 181 22.48 -26.41 -26.17
C ALA A 181 22.86 -25.27 -27.11
N ASP A 182 23.99 -25.40 -27.80
CA ASP A 182 24.47 -24.43 -28.78
C ASP A 182 23.60 -24.42 -30.03
N VAL A 183 23.17 -25.62 -30.51
CA VAL A 183 22.19 -25.73 -31.59
C VAL A 183 20.90 -24.99 -31.25
N VAL A 184 20.33 -25.26 -30.07
CA VAL A 184 19.11 -24.58 -29.63
C VAL A 184 19.31 -23.07 -29.53
N ASN A 185 20.48 -22.63 -29.06
CA ASN A 185 20.80 -21.20 -29.00
C ASN A 185 20.86 -20.55 -30.38
N LEU A 186 21.52 -21.19 -31.34
CA LEU A 186 21.59 -20.72 -32.72
C LEU A 186 20.21 -20.68 -33.41
N LEU A 187 19.38 -21.69 -33.18
CA LEU A 187 17.99 -21.72 -33.64
C LEU A 187 17.15 -20.56 -33.11
N ARG A 188 17.39 -20.14 -31.86
CA ARG A 188 16.76 -18.95 -31.26
C ARG A 188 17.03 -17.68 -32.08
N TYR A 189 18.20 -17.58 -32.65
CA TYR A 189 18.58 -16.43 -33.49
C TYR A 189 18.27 -16.65 -34.97
N GLY A 190 17.56 -17.74 -35.35
CA GLY A 190 17.15 -18.01 -36.72
C GLY A 190 18.22 -18.69 -37.55
N ILE A 191 19.34 -19.14 -36.95
CA ILE A 191 20.42 -19.87 -37.62
C ILE A 191 20.08 -21.36 -37.59
N LYS A 192 19.66 -21.90 -38.72
CA LYS A 192 19.10 -23.25 -38.85
C LYS A 192 20.03 -24.29 -39.44
N ASN A 193 21.15 -23.87 -40.05
CA ASN A 193 22.15 -24.69 -40.71
C ASN A 193 23.28 -25.12 -39.77
N THR A 194 22.91 -25.64 -38.59
CA THR A 194 23.85 -25.99 -37.50
C THR A 194 23.76 -27.47 -37.14
N VAL A 195 24.88 -28.04 -36.68
CA VAL A 195 24.95 -29.41 -36.12
C VAL A 195 25.91 -29.46 -34.95
N ALA A 196 25.57 -30.25 -33.92
CA ALA A 196 26.44 -30.43 -32.77
C ALA A 196 27.22 -31.73 -32.81
N LEU A 197 28.45 -31.68 -32.29
CA LEU A 197 29.33 -32.85 -32.16
C LEU A 197 28.85 -33.83 -31.07
N ASN A 198 28.04 -33.39 -30.16
CA ASN A 198 27.48 -34.16 -29.04
C ASN A 198 28.56 -34.76 -28.12
N GLY A 199 29.68 -34.08 -27.97
CA GLY A 199 30.79 -34.43 -27.06
C GLY A 199 32.18 -34.11 -27.64
N ALA A 200 33.21 -34.43 -26.87
CA ALA A 200 34.60 -34.06 -27.14
C ALA A 200 35.30 -34.91 -28.26
N LYS A 201 34.64 -35.92 -28.78
CA LYS A 201 35.18 -36.77 -29.86
C LYS A 201 34.45 -36.51 -31.15
N LEU A 202 35.21 -36.45 -32.26
CA LEU A 202 34.65 -36.30 -33.59
C LEU A 202 33.77 -37.51 -33.96
N PRO A 203 32.44 -37.30 -34.19
CA PRO A 203 31.53 -38.38 -34.58
C PRO A 203 31.92 -39.01 -35.90
N ARG A 204 31.71 -40.32 -36.03
CA ARG A 204 32.10 -41.06 -37.24
C ARG A 204 31.30 -40.68 -38.49
N SER A 205 30.04 -40.33 -38.30
CA SER A 205 29.14 -39.93 -39.40
C SER A 205 29.36 -38.48 -39.87
N LEU A 206 30.01 -37.64 -39.07
CA LEU A 206 30.13 -36.21 -39.40
C LEU A 206 30.89 -35.92 -40.70
N PRO A 207 32.05 -36.57 -41.00
CA PRO A 207 32.78 -36.27 -42.25
C PRO A 207 31.96 -36.53 -43.53
N ASP A 208 31.10 -37.54 -43.50
CA ASP A 208 30.23 -37.85 -44.64
C ASP A 208 29.06 -36.86 -44.78
N LEU A 209 28.53 -36.41 -43.62
CA LEU A 209 27.42 -35.43 -43.55
C LEU A 209 27.83 -34.03 -44.02
N VAL A 210 29.08 -33.63 -43.85
CA VAL A 210 29.58 -32.30 -44.22
C VAL A 210 30.38 -32.27 -45.50
N LYS A 211 30.45 -33.38 -46.21
CA LYS A 211 31.21 -33.49 -47.43
C LYS A 211 30.69 -32.54 -48.50
N GLY A 212 31.57 -31.65 -48.98
CA GLY A 212 31.24 -30.64 -49.97
C GLY A 212 30.59 -29.37 -49.45
N LYS A 213 30.45 -29.26 -48.13
CA LYS A 213 29.90 -28.06 -47.47
C LYS A 213 31.00 -27.14 -46.94
N ASN A 214 30.72 -25.86 -46.84
CA ASN A 214 31.58 -24.88 -46.17
C ASN A 214 31.35 -24.98 -44.66
N ILE A 215 32.40 -25.19 -43.90
CA ILE A 215 32.31 -25.44 -42.46
C ILE A 215 32.80 -24.23 -41.69
N THR A 216 31.99 -23.78 -40.72
CA THR A 216 32.35 -22.82 -39.65
C THR A 216 32.32 -23.55 -38.30
N LEU A 217 33.38 -23.37 -37.50
CA LEU A 217 33.53 -23.95 -36.17
C LEU A 217 33.34 -22.85 -35.08
#